data_9890af8b04291013c3be124789ef108d
#
_entry.id   9890af8b04291013c3be124789ef108d
#
_cell.length_a   1.000
_cell.length_b   1.000
_cell.length_c   1.000
_cell.angle_alpha   90.00
_cell.angle_beta   90.00
_cell.angle_gamma   90.00
#
_symmetry.space_group_name_H-M   'P 1'
#
loop_
_entity.id
_entity.type
_entity.pdbx_description
1 polymer ?
#
loop_
_entity_poly.entity_id
_entity_poly.type
_entity_poly.pdbx_seq_one_letter_code
_entity_poly.pdbx_strand_id
1 'polypeptide(L)'
;MRIITFAIPCYNSAAYMERCLDTLLPCGNDAEIIIVNDGSTDDTGKIADKYASQHPDIVRVIHQENGGHGEAVNAGLRNASGLYFKVVDSDDWIDGPGVSQLLQTLRTLIDGNSAPDMVVCNYVYEKLLEGTRHVINYANVFPRNKIFGWDDMKRFPPWKYLLMHSLIYRTDLLRQCGLQLPKHTFYVDNIFAYQPLPYVKTIYYLDVDLYHYFIGRVDQSVNESVMLKRIDQQLLVTRIMIGSHRLPENIASKKLSNYMLSYLAIMMTICTVFLRISGSEEDNRKEKELWSFLIRSNNNLYRHAISRFLRMVANLPGNSGNKITVGLYNIARKVYKFN
;
A
#
# COMPACT_ATOMS: atom_id res chain seq x y z
N MET A 1 5.81 -25.23 -9.88
CA MET A 1 5.73 -24.28 -8.76
C MET A 1 5.30 -22.93 -9.33
N ARG A 2 4.30 -22.26 -8.77
CA ARG A 2 3.89 -20.92 -9.19
C ARG A 2 4.84 -19.88 -8.62
N ILE A 3 5.28 -18.96 -9.46
CA ILE A 3 6.21 -17.90 -9.04
C ILE A 3 5.47 -16.84 -8.21
N ILE A 4 4.27 -16.43 -8.65
CA ILE A 4 3.53 -15.34 -8.02
C ILE A 4 2.03 -15.61 -7.94
N THR A 5 1.41 -15.21 -6.85
CA THR A 5 -0.05 -15.08 -6.73
C THR A 5 -0.42 -13.60 -6.81
N PHE A 6 -1.29 -13.25 -7.76
CA PHE A 6 -2.00 -11.98 -7.81
C PHE A 6 -3.34 -12.14 -7.10
N ALA A 7 -3.57 -11.39 -6.03
CA ALA A 7 -4.85 -11.32 -5.34
C ALA A 7 -5.61 -10.08 -5.81
N ILE A 8 -6.83 -10.29 -6.31
CA ILE A 8 -7.68 -9.25 -6.89
C ILE A 8 -8.91 -9.07 -6.01
N PRO A 9 -8.90 -8.15 -5.04
CA PRO A 9 -10.09 -7.83 -4.27
C PRO A 9 -11.12 -7.13 -5.14
N CYS A 10 -12.33 -7.69 -5.21
CA CYS A 10 -13.43 -7.20 -6.06
C CYS A 10 -14.68 -6.97 -5.22
N TYR A 11 -15.22 -5.76 -5.28
CA TYR A 11 -16.53 -5.42 -4.76
C TYR A 11 -17.22 -4.44 -5.70
N ASN A 12 -18.32 -4.89 -6.34
CA ASN A 12 -19.03 -4.13 -7.35
C ASN A 12 -18.09 -3.59 -8.46
N SER A 13 -17.30 -4.49 -9.03
CA SER A 13 -16.20 -4.21 -9.94
C SER A 13 -16.50 -4.55 -11.40
N ALA A 14 -17.74 -4.92 -11.74
CA ALA A 14 -18.11 -5.40 -13.07
C ALA A 14 -17.71 -4.45 -14.21
N ALA A 15 -17.71 -3.13 -13.95
CA ALA A 15 -17.44 -2.13 -14.97
C ALA A 15 -15.95 -2.06 -15.41
N TYR A 16 -14.99 -2.62 -14.64
CA TYR A 16 -13.56 -2.40 -14.88
C TYR A 16 -12.66 -3.62 -14.63
N MET A 17 -13.13 -4.67 -13.92
CA MET A 17 -12.27 -5.80 -13.53
C MET A 17 -11.74 -6.60 -14.72
N GLU A 18 -12.44 -6.66 -15.86
CA GLU A 18 -11.97 -7.39 -17.04
C GLU A 18 -10.63 -6.83 -17.54
N ARG A 19 -10.47 -5.49 -17.58
CA ARG A 19 -9.19 -4.86 -17.91
C ARG A 19 -8.06 -5.31 -17.00
N CYS A 20 -8.29 -5.35 -15.68
CA CYS A 20 -7.31 -5.83 -14.71
C CYS A 20 -6.91 -7.28 -15.03
N LEU A 21 -7.88 -8.16 -15.19
CA LEU A 21 -7.67 -9.58 -15.40
C LEU A 21 -6.93 -9.86 -16.72
N ASP A 22 -7.33 -9.20 -17.82
CA ASP A 22 -6.75 -9.38 -19.14
C ASP A 22 -5.24 -9.05 -19.16
N THR A 23 -4.78 -8.12 -18.32
CA THR A 23 -3.35 -7.80 -18.20
C THR A 23 -2.54 -8.86 -17.45
N LEU A 24 -3.20 -9.71 -16.68
CA LEU A 24 -2.56 -10.77 -15.87
C LEU A 24 -2.56 -12.13 -16.56
N LEU A 25 -3.52 -12.42 -17.44
CA LEU A 25 -3.62 -13.70 -18.15
C LEU A 25 -2.35 -14.09 -18.92
N PRO A 26 -1.59 -13.15 -19.57
CA PRO A 26 -0.35 -13.49 -20.27
C PRO A 26 0.76 -14.05 -19.37
N CYS A 27 0.65 -13.94 -18.03
CA CYS A 27 1.61 -14.56 -17.10
C CYS A 27 1.59 -16.09 -17.13
N GLY A 28 0.51 -16.70 -17.65
CA GLY A 28 0.37 -18.14 -17.81
C GLY A 28 0.61 -18.92 -16.51
N ASN A 29 1.21 -20.09 -16.62
CA ASN A 29 1.42 -21.00 -15.48
C ASN A 29 2.42 -20.51 -14.43
N ASP A 30 3.14 -19.42 -14.67
CA ASP A 30 4.00 -18.79 -13.66
C ASP A 30 3.20 -18.06 -12.59
N ALA A 31 1.96 -17.67 -12.92
CA ALA A 31 1.09 -16.95 -12.01
C ALA A 31 -0.11 -17.77 -11.54
N GLU A 32 -0.63 -17.42 -10.40
CA GLU A 32 -1.96 -17.74 -9.91
C GLU A 32 -2.71 -16.40 -9.76
N ILE A 33 -3.93 -16.33 -10.26
CA ILE A 33 -4.81 -15.17 -10.13
C ILE A 33 -5.97 -15.58 -9.22
N ILE A 34 -6.05 -14.99 -8.04
CA ILE A 34 -7.13 -15.22 -7.09
C ILE A 34 -8.07 -14.02 -7.11
N ILE A 35 -9.22 -14.17 -7.73
CA ILE A 35 -10.29 -13.18 -7.69
C ILE A 35 -11.07 -13.39 -6.40
N VAL A 36 -11.13 -12.37 -5.55
CA VAL A 36 -11.92 -12.42 -4.32
C VAL A 36 -13.14 -11.53 -4.48
N ASN A 37 -14.29 -12.16 -4.76
CA ASN A 37 -15.59 -11.48 -4.81
C ASN A 37 -16.11 -11.29 -3.40
N ASP A 38 -15.98 -10.07 -2.89
CA ASP A 38 -16.28 -9.66 -1.50
C ASP A 38 -17.77 -9.26 -1.36
N GLY A 39 -18.68 -10.15 -1.72
CA GLY A 39 -20.12 -9.93 -1.57
C GLY A 39 -20.70 -8.90 -2.53
N SER A 40 -20.24 -8.88 -3.79
CA SER A 40 -20.76 -7.97 -4.82
C SER A 40 -22.22 -8.26 -5.15
N THR A 41 -22.97 -7.19 -5.48
CA THR A 41 -24.37 -7.24 -5.88
C THR A 41 -24.60 -7.01 -7.38
N ASP A 42 -23.54 -6.63 -8.11
CA ASP A 42 -23.51 -6.49 -9.56
C ASP A 42 -23.03 -7.79 -10.26
N ASP A 43 -22.71 -7.73 -11.53
CA ASP A 43 -22.25 -8.88 -12.31
C ASP A 43 -20.77 -9.29 -12.02
N THR A 44 -20.10 -8.70 -11.01
CA THR A 44 -18.71 -9.05 -10.63
C THR A 44 -18.52 -10.55 -10.43
N GLY A 45 -19.42 -11.20 -9.68
CA GLY A 45 -19.33 -12.65 -9.44
C GLY A 45 -19.42 -13.47 -10.72
N LYS A 46 -20.35 -13.13 -11.62
CA LYS A 46 -20.51 -13.82 -12.91
C LYS A 46 -19.31 -13.66 -13.83
N ILE A 47 -18.70 -12.46 -13.85
CA ILE A 47 -17.48 -12.19 -14.60
C ILE A 47 -16.34 -13.02 -14.03
N ALA A 48 -16.18 -13.04 -12.71
CA ALA A 48 -15.14 -13.83 -12.04
C ALA A 48 -15.26 -15.33 -12.39
N ASP A 49 -16.47 -15.91 -12.31
CA ASP A 49 -16.73 -17.31 -12.64
C ASP A 49 -16.46 -17.63 -14.11
N LYS A 50 -16.80 -16.69 -15.02
CA LYS A 50 -16.47 -16.80 -16.45
C LYS A 50 -14.97 -16.90 -16.66
N TYR A 51 -14.16 -16.03 -16.03
CA TYR A 51 -12.70 -16.08 -16.16
C TYR A 51 -12.12 -17.36 -15.56
N ALA A 52 -12.60 -17.82 -14.42
CA ALA A 52 -12.15 -19.09 -13.82
C ALA A 52 -12.50 -20.29 -14.71
N SER A 53 -13.67 -20.31 -15.33
CA SER A 53 -14.07 -21.39 -16.25
C SER A 53 -13.26 -21.41 -17.56
N GLN A 54 -12.86 -20.23 -18.05
CA GLN A 54 -12.05 -20.08 -19.26
C GLN A 54 -10.56 -20.36 -19.03
N HIS A 55 -10.06 -20.09 -17.80
CA HIS A 55 -8.65 -20.20 -17.43
C HIS A 55 -8.46 -20.99 -16.13
N PRO A 56 -8.97 -22.24 -16.02
CA PRO A 56 -9.02 -23.01 -14.75
C PRO A 56 -7.66 -23.32 -14.16
N ASP A 57 -6.61 -23.32 -15.00
CA ASP A 57 -5.24 -23.61 -14.54
C ASP A 57 -4.60 -22.43 -13.80
N ILE A 58 -5.04 -21.19 -14.03
CA ILE A 58 -4.38 -19.99 -13.50
C ILE A 58 -5.32 -19.08 -12.70
N VAL A 59 -6.64 -19.15 -12.96
CA VAL A 59 -7.64 -18.29 -12.29
C VAL A 59 -8.46 -19.11 -11.31
N ARG A 60 -8.60 -18.60 -10.09
CA ARG A 60 -9.47 -19.13 -9.03
C ARG A 60 -10.35 -18.02 -8.49
N VAL A 61 -11.57 -18.36 -8.10
CA VAL A 61 -12.50 -17.41 -7.47
C VAL A 61 -12.76 -17.82 -6.03
N ILE A 62 -12.84 -16.83 -5.17
CA ILE A 62 -13.33 -16.96 -3.80
C ILE A 62 -14.53 -16.02 -3.68
N HIS A 63 -15.69 -16.58 -3.39
CA HIS A 63 -16.87 -15.81 -3.03
C HIS A 63 -17.01 -15.78 -1.52
N GLN A 64 -17.15 -14.59 -0.94
CA GLN A 64 -17.32 -14.41 0.50
C GLN A 64 -18.38 -13.35 0.80
N GLU A 65 -18.89 -13.36 2.04
CA GLU A 65 -19.65 -12.22 2.56
C GLU A 65 -18.76 -10.98 2.61
N ASN A 66 -19.35 -9.81 2.36
CA ASN A 66 -18.59 -8.57 2.35
C ASN A 66 -17.85 -8.35 3.67
N GLY A 67 -16.54 -8.36 3.63
CA GLY A 67 -15.65 -8.07 4.74
C GLY A 67 -14.80 -6.81 4.51
N GLY A 68 -14.96 -6.18 3.35
CA GLY A 68 -14.17 -5.04 2.90
C GLY A 68 -12.83 -5.43 2.30
N HIS A 69 -12.16 -4.46 1.65
CA HIS A 69 -10.93 -4.65 0.90
C HIS A 69 -9.87 -5.44 1.68
N GLY A 70 -9.64 -5.11 2.96
CA GLY A 70 -8.66 -5.80 3.80
C GLY A 70 -8.94 -7.29 3.96
N GLU A 71 -10.20 -7.68 4.18
CA GLU A 71 -10.56 -9.09 4.31
C GLU A 71 -10.46 -9.83 2.97
N ALA A 72 -10.76 -9.18 1.88
CA ALA A 72 -10.55 -9.76 0.56
C ALA A 72 -9.05 -10.02 0.28
N VAL A 73 -8.15 -9.10 0.65
CA VAL A 73 -6.70 -9.31 0.60
C VAL A 73 -6.28 -10.46 1.51
N ASN A 74 -6.79 -10.52 2.75
CA ASN A 74 -6.52 -11.63 3.68
C ASN A 74 -6.95 -12.98 3.10
N ALA A 75 -8.13 -13.06 2.48
CA ALA A 75 -8.62 -14.27 1.82
C ALA A 75 -7.71 -14.70 0.66
N GLY A 76 -7.27 -13.74 -0.16
CA GLY A 76 -6.26 -13.97 -1.19
C GLY A 76 -4.98 -14.55 -0.61
N LEU A 77 -4.43 -13.96 0.45
CA LEU A 77 -3.19 -14.41 1.09
C LEU A 77 -3.32 -15.81 1.73
N ARG A 78 -4.45 -16.11 2.38
CA ARG A 78 -4.70 -17.44 2.95
C ARG A 78 -4.67 -18.53 1.89
N ASN A 79 -5.16 -18.24 0.69
CA ASN A 79 -5.30 -19.18 -0.41
C ASN A 79 -4.16 -19.15 -1.44
N ALA A 80 -3.21 -18.23 -1.31
CA ALA A 80 -2.10 -18.07 -2.24
C ALA A 80 -1.18 -19.29 -2.27
N SER A 81 -0.83 -19.77 -3.46
CA SER A 81 0.11 -20.87 -3.69
C SER A 81 1.44 -20.43 -4.30
N GLY A 82 1.52 -19.21 -4.83
CA GLY A 82 2.74 -18.63 -5.40
C GLY A 82 3.80 -18.33 -4.34
N LEU A 83 5.07 -18.44 -4.73
CA LEU A 83 6.20 -18.08 -3.87
C LEU A 83 6.13 -16.61 -3.45
N TYR A 84 5.65 -15.75 -4.34
CA TYR A 84 5.43 -14.33 -4.11
C TYR A 84 3.95 -13.99 -4.12
N PHE A 85 3.60 -12.91 -3.45
CA PHE A 85 2.24 -12.38 -3.33
C PHE A 85 2.20 -10.91 -3.71
N LYS A 86 1.26 -10.55 -4.56
CA LYS A 86 0.97 -9.16 -4.96
C LYS A 86 -0.52 -8.92 -4.96
N VAL A 87 -0.94 -7.81 -4.38
CA VAL A 87 -2.31 -7.28 -4.52
C VAL A 87 -2.39 -6.44 -5.79
N VAL A 88 -3.46 -6.61 -6.54
CA VAL A 88 -3.83 -5.74 -7.67
C VAL A 88 -5.28 -5.36 -7.49
N ASP A 89 -5.55 -4.07 -7.33
CA ASP A 89 -6.91 -3.57 -7.17
C ASP A 89 -7.68 -3.74 -8.49
N SER A 90 -8.96 -4.07 -8.40
CA SER A 90 -9.76 -4.48 -9.55
C SER A 90 -10.01 -3.38 -10.59
N ASP A 91 -9.78 -2.11 -10.25
CA ASP A 91 -9.86 -0.95 -11.13
C ASP A 91 -8.50 -0.54 -11.74
N ASP A 92 -7.42 -1.21 -11.33
CA ASP A 92 -6.06 -0.99 -11.78
C ASP A 92 -5.60 -2.06 -12.79
N TRP A 93 -4.38 -1.97 -13.30
CA TRP A 93 -3.83 -2.98 -14.22
C TRP A 93 -2.31 -3.06 -14.13
N ILE A 94 -1.76 -4.11 -14.74
CA ILE A 94 -0.32 -4.39 -14.76
C ILE A 94 0.23 -4.18 -16.18
N ASP A 95 1.42 -3.59 -16.29
CA ASP A 95 2.13 -3.46 -17.57
C ASP A 95 2.61 -4.83 -18.08
N GLY A 96 2.21 -5.20 -19.30
CA GLY A 96 2.55 -6.51 -19.87
C GLY A 96 4.05 -6.76 -20.03
N PRO A 97 4.83 -5.86 -20.70
CA PRO A 97 6.29 -5.94 -20.73
C PRO A 97 6.93 -5.98 -19.34
N GLY A 98 6.45 -5.14 -18.42
CA GLY A 98 6.95 -5.07 -17.04
C GLY A 98 6.74 -6.36 -16.26
N VAL A 99 5.57 -6.99 -16.36
CA VAL A 99 5.32 -8.27 -15.68
C VAL A 99 6.12 -9.41 -16.29
N SER A 100 6.33 -9.41 -17.59
CA SER A 100 7.19 -10.40 -18.26
C SER A 100 8.64 -10.28 -17.77
N GLN A 101 9.17 -9.06 -17.63
CA GLN A 101 10.50 -8.81 -17.07
C GLN A 101 10.57 -9.20 -15.59
N LEU A 102 9.52 -8.93 -14.80
CA LEU A 102 9.42 -9.35 -13.40
C LEU A 102 9.51 -10.87 -13.28
N LEU A 103 8.71 -11.62 -14.04
CA LEU A 103 8.68 -13.07 -13.99
C LEU A 103 10.01 -13.68 -14.40
N GLN A 104 10.64 -13.17 -15.47
CA GLN A 104 11.98 -13.60 -15.90
C GLN A 104 13.02 -13.35 -14.81
N THR A 105 12.99 -12.16 -14.18
CA THR A 105 13.91 -11.81 -13.09
C THR A 105 13.72 -12.72 -11.89
N LEU A 106 12.48 -12.92 -11.45
CA LEU A 106 12.17 -13.81 -10.32
C LEU A 106 12.61 -15.24 -10.59
N ARG A 107 12.38 -15.77 -11.80
CA ARG A 107 12.82 -17.12 -12.19
C ARG A 107 14.34 -17.24 -12.07
N THR A 108 15.09 -16.29 -12.63
CA THR A 108 16.57 -16.28 -12.53
C THR A 108 17.05 -16.26 -11.08
N LEU A 109 16.42 -15.44 -10.22
CA LEU A 109 16.79 -15.33 -8.81
C LEU A 109 16.44 -16.59 -8.01
N ILE A 110 15.31 -17.23 -8.32
CA ILE A 110 14.88 -18.50 -7.71
C ILE A 110 15.83 -19.63 -8.08
N ASP A 111 16.13 -19.78 -9.37
CA ASP A 111 17.04 -20.83 -9.89
C ASP A 111 18.46 -20.64 -9.33
N GLY A 112 18.89 -19.39 -9.10
CA GLY A 112 20.16 -19.05 -8.45
C GLY A 112 20.14 -19.13 -6.91
N ASN A 113 19.11 -19.68 -6.26
CA ASN A 113 18.95 -19.76 -4.80
C ASN A 113 19.10 -18.40 -4.09
N SER A 114 18.71 -17.31 -4.74
CA SER A 114 18.83 -15.94 -4.26
C SER A 114 17.50 -15.18 -4.29
N ALA A 115 16.39 -15.90 -4.10
CA ALA A 115 15.06 -15.33 -4.05
C ALA A 115 14.92 -14.29 -2.91
N PRO A 116 14.67 -12.98 -3.21
CA PRO A 116 14.56 -11.94 -2.18
C PRO A 116 13.27 -12.08 -1.37
N ASP A 117 13.26 -11.52 -0.16
CA ASP A 117 12.07 -11.46 0.68
C ASP A 117 11.02 -10.48 0.13
N MET A 118 11.49 -9.41 -0.53
CA MET A 118 10.66 -8.37 -1.11
C MET A 118 11.22 -7.91 -2.44
N VAL A 119 10.34 -7.76 -3.43
CA VAL A 119 10.64 -7.04 -4.67
C VAL A 119 9.87 -5.73 -4.69
N VAL A 120 10.55 -4.66 -5.09
CA VAL A 120 9.95 -3.34 -5.28
C VAL A 120 9.99 -3.00 -6.76
N CYS A 121 8.85 -2.57 -7.31
CA CYS A 121 8.73 -2.03 -8.67
C CYS A 121 8.18 -0.60 -8.61
N ASN A 122 8.25 0.12 -9.71
CA ASN A 122 7.59 1.41 -9.85
C ASN A 122 6.09 1.21 -10.03
N TYR A 123 5.34 2.28 -9.79
CA TYR A 123 3.95 2.37 -10.17
C TYR A 123 3.67 3.73 -10.82
N VAL A 124 2.60 3.79 -11.59
CA VAL A 124 2.23 4.94 -12.41
C VAL A 124 0.84 5.39 -12.01
N TYR A 125 0.69 6.64 -11.65
CA TYR A 125 -0.62 7.26 -11.55
C TYR A 125 -1.14 7.58 -12.95
N GLU A 126 -2.29 7.01 -13.30
CA GLU A 126 -2.95 7.19 -14.58
C GLU A 126 -4.21 8.06 -14.41
N LYS A 127 -4.11 9.30 -14.84
CA LYS A 127 -5.24 10.24 -14.89
C LYS A 127 -5.85 10.22 -16.29
N LEU A 128 -6.60 9.19 -16.60
CA LEU A 128 -7.13 8.98 -17.96
C LEU A 128 -8.00 10.15 -18.44
N LEU A 129 -8.77 10.78 -17.56
CA LEU A 129 -9.62 11.94 -17.91
C LEU A 129 -8.80 13.19 -18.25
N GLU A 130 -7.60 13.34 -17.68
CA GLU A 130 -6.69 14.45 -17.95
C GLU A 130 -5.65 14.11 -19.01
N GLY A 131 -5.57 12.85 -19.45
CA GLY A 131 -4.54 12.37 -20.39
C GLY A 131 -3.11 12.48 -19.82
N THR A 132 -2.94 12.50 -18.50
CA THR A 132 -1.64 12.65 -17.84
C THR A 132 -1.27 11.41 -17.04
N ARG A 133 0.05 11.13 -16.97
CA ARG A 133 0.62 10.04 -16.20
C ARG A 133 1.78 10.54 -15.34
N HIS A 134 1.95 9.96 -14.15
CA HIS A 134 3.05 10.29 -13.27
C HIS A 134 3.66 9.03 -12.67
N VAL A 135 4.96 8.82 -12.93
CA VAL A 135 5.70 7.64 -12.46
C VAL A 135 6.26 7.89 -11.07
N ILE A 136 6.01 6.96 -10.16
CA ILE A 136 6.66 6.89 -8.86
C ILE A 136 7.70 5.79 -8.91
N ASN A 137 8.99 6.18 -8.93
CA ASN A 137 10.12 5.25 -8.93
C ASN A 137 10.96 5.39 -7.65
N TYR A 138 11.80 4.40 -7.38
CA TYR A 138 12.64 4.35 -6.19
C TYR A 138 14.15 4.32 -6.51
N ALA A 139 14.53 4.66 -7.74
CA ALA A 139 15.90 4.61 -8.23
C ALA A 139 16.88 5.52 -7.47
N ASN A 140 16.37 6.59 -6.86
CA ASN A 140 17.16 7.47 -6.00
C ASN A 140 17.30 6.97 -4.55
N VAL A 141 16.60 5.88 -4.18
CA VAL A 141 16.60 5.29 -2.85
C VAL A 141 17.27 3.93 -2.84
N PHE A 142 16.91 3.06 -3.78
CA PHE A 142 17.33 1.67 -3.83
C PHE A 142 18.38 1.40 -4.91
N PRO A 143 19.34 0.51 -4.63
CA PRO A 143 20.20 -0.06 -5.66
C PRO A 143 19.37 -0.83 -6.69
N ARG A 144 19.68 -0.65 -7.98
CA ARG A 144 18.95 -1.32 -9.08
C ARG A 144 19.53 -2.69 -9.40
N ASN A 145 18.67 -3.61 -9.77
CA ASN A 145 19.02 -4.90 -10.39
C ASN A 145 20.03 -5.74 -9.60
N LYS A 146 19.98 -5.67 -8.29
CA LYS A 146 20.75 -6.51 -7.38
C LYS A 146 20.03 -6.71 -6.07
N ILE A 147 20.40 -7.76 -5.34
CA ILE A 147 19.92 -7.99 -3.98
C ILE A 147 20.67 -7.07 -3.03
N PHE A 148 19.95 -6.48 -2.09
CA PHE A 148 20.48 -5.59 -1.07
C PHE A 148 19.66 -5.71 0.22
N GLY A 149 20.20 -5.19 1.32
CA GLY A 149 19.51 -5.06 2.60
C GLY A 149 19.12 -3.61 2.92
N TRP A 150 18.41 -3.42 4.03
CA TRP A 150 17.99 -2.08 4.45
C TRP A 150 19.14 -1.10 4.66
N ASP A 151 20.32 -1.58 5.04
CA ASP A 151 21.49 -0.72 5.27
C ASP A 151 22.16 -0.23 3.97
N ASP A 152 21.80 -0.80 2.84
CA ASP A 152 22.28 -0.37 1.52
C ASP A 152 21.42 0.74 0.91
N MET A 153 20.20 0.96 1.42
CA MET A 153 19.32 2.00 0.90
C MET A 153 19.83 3.41 1.19
N LYS A 154 19.50 4.36 0.31
CA LYS A 154 19.63 5.79 0.58
C LYS A 154 18.42 6.29 1.37
N ARG A 155 18.50 7.54 1.86
CA ARG A 155 17.40 8.16 2.58
C ARG A 155 16.20 8.42 1.65
N PHE A 156 15.01 8.04 2.10
CA PHE A 156 13.78 8.43 1.42
C PHE A 156 13.61 9.95 1.43
N PRO A 157 13.22 10.56 0.30
CA PRO A 157 12.77 11.95 0.28
C PRO A 157 11.60 12.17 1.25
N PRO A 158 11.42 13.39 1.76
CA PRO A 158 10.22 13.74 2.53
C PRO A 158 8.97 13.37 1.74
N TRP A 159 7.94 12.84 2.43
CA TRP A 159 6.64 12.46 1.85
C TRP A 159 6.67 11.25 0.89
N LYS A 160 7.81 10.71 0.57
CA LYS A 160 7.92 9.50 -0.23
C LYS A 160 7.97 8.27 0.66
N TYR A 161 7.10 7.32 0.39
CA TYR A 161 7.05 6.03 1.09
C TYR A 161 6.60 4.92 0.14
N LEU A 162 6.75 3.67 0.57
CA LEU A 162 6.34 2.50 -0.18
C LEU A 162 4.82 2.34 -0.06
N LEU A 163 4.15 2.21 -1.19
CA LEU A 163 2.74 1.83 -1.26
C LEU A 163 2.60 0.36 -1.67
N MET A 164 1.46 -0.25 -1.34
CA MET A 164 1.11 -1.62 -1.70
C MET A 164 1.30 -1.88 -3.20
N HIS A 165 1.00 -0.91 -4.04
CA HIS A 165 1.13 -0.98 -5.50
C HIS A 165 2.55 -1.29 -5.96
N SER A 166 3.58 -0.82 -5.24
CA SER A 166 4.99 -1.06 -5.56
C SER A 166 5.56 -2.36 -5.00
N LEU A 167 4.82 -3.05 -4.12
CA LEU A 167 5.35 -4.13 -3.29
C LEU A 167 4.93 -5.51 -3.78
N ILE A 168 5.89 -6.43 -3.73
CA ILE A 168 5.72 -7.86 -3.95
C ILE A 168 6.50 -8.55 -2.83
N TYR A 169 5.82 -9.31 -1.99
CA TYR A 169 6.43 -10.00 -0.86
C TYR A 169 6.49 -11.50 -1.08
N ARG A 170 7.46 -12.17 -0.46
CA ARG A 170 7.35 -13.62 -0.29
C ARG A 170 6.08 -13.95 0.49
N THR A 171 5.31 -14.90 -0.02
CA THR A 171 4.02 -15.29 0.57
C THR A 171 4.19 -15.75 2.02
N ASP A 172 5.21 -16.58 2.27
CA ASP A 172 5.48 -17.09 3.61
C ASP A 172 5.90 -16.01 4.59
N LEU A 173 6.60 -14.96 4.13
CA LEU A 173 6.97 -13.83 4.98
C LEU A 173 5.70 -13.09 5.48
N LEU A 174 4.73 -12.86 4.60
CA LEU A 174 3.45 -12.23 4.98
C LEU A 174 2.68 -13.08 6.01
N ARG A 175 2.72 -14.41 5.86
CA ARG A 175 2.12 -15.33 6.83
C ARG A 175 2.87 -15.33 8.16
N GLN A 176 4.19 -15.40 8.13
CA GLN A 176 5.06 -15.41 9.32
C GLN A 176 4.99 -14.10 10.13
N CYS A 177 4.85 -12.95 9.48
CA CYS A 177 4.67 -11.68 10.19
C CYS A 177 3.28 -11.50 10.78
N GLY A 178 2.38 -12.46 10.59
CA GLY A 178 1.01 -12.41 11.10
C GLY A 178 0.19 -11.28 10.48
N LEU A 179 0.44 -10.95 9.20
CA LEU A 179 -0.32 -9.90 8.52
C LEU A 179 -1.79 -10.24 8.50
N GLN A 180 -2.59 -9.38 9.12
CA GLN A 180 -4.04 -9.46 9.09
C GLN A 180 -4.63 -8.04 9.01
N LEU A 181 -5.28 -7.76 7.90
CA LEU A 181 -5.90 -6.47 7.65
C LEU A 181 -7.30 -6.40 8.28
N PRO A 182 -7.68 -5.30 8.92
CA PRO A 182 -8.99 -5.17 9.54
C PRO A 182 -10.12 -5.18 8.51
N LYS A 183 -11.25 -5.78 8.89
CA LYS A 183 -12.48 -5.78 8.09
C LYS A 183 -13.09 -4.39 7.99
N HIS A 184 -13.82 -4.13 6.89
CA HIS A 184 -14.59 -2.90 6.64
C HIS A 184 -13.80 -1.61 6.90
N THR A 185 -12.49 -1.64 6.62
CA THR A 185 -11.58 -0.53 6.89
C THR A 185 -10.87 -0.15 5.59
N PHE A 186 -10.88 1.15 5.26
CA PHE A 186 -10.08 1.72 4.18
C PHE A 186 -8.66 2.01 4.64
N TYR A 187 -7.75 2.31 3.71
CA TYR A 187 -6.34 2.67 3.99
C TYR A 187 -5.50 1.52 4.59
N VAL A 188 -5.98 0.30 4.52
CA VAL A 188 -5.29 -0.91 5.01
C VAL A 188 -4.03 -1.25 4.21
N ASP A 189 -3.90 -0.71 3.00
CA ASP A 189 -2.70 -0.70 2.16
C ASP A 189 -1.47 -0.19 2.91
N ASN A 190 -1.64 0.77 3.84
CA ASN A 190 -0.59 1.25 4.71
C ASN A 190 -0.12 0.18 5.72
N ILE A 191 -1.03 -0.64 6.25
CA ILE A 191 -0.67 -1.77 7.12
C ILE A 191 0.07 -2.82 6.31
N PHE A 192 -0.45 -3.17 5.12
CA PHE A 192 0.18 -4.11 4.20
C PHE A 192 1.61 -3.70 3.83
N ALA A 193 1.83 -2.41 3.59
CA ALA A 193 3.14 -1.89 3.24
C ALA A 193 4.10 -1.78 4.44
N TYR A 194 3.59 -1.58 5.66
CA TYR A 194 4.39 -1.23 6.84
C TYR A 194 4.72 -2.43 7.73
N GLN A 195 3.72 -3.25 8.05
CA GLN A 195 3.86 -4.31 9.06
C GLN A 195 4.91 -5.36 8.69
N PRO A 196 5.09 -5.80 7.41
CA PRO A 196 6.06 -6.82 7.06
C PRO A 196 7.53 -6.34 7.06
N LEU A 197 7.79 -5.03 7.03
CA LEU A 197 9.13 -4.46 6.79
C LEU A 197 10.24 -5.01 7.70
N PRO A 198 10.05 -5.19 9.03
CA PRO A 198 11.09 -5.73 9.91
C PRO A 198 11.45 -7.20 9.64
N TYR A 199 10.59 -7.93 8.95
CA TYR A 199 10.82 -9.34 8.58
C TYR A 199 11.59 -9.47 7.28
N VAL A 200 11.65 -8.42 6.46
CA VAL A 200 12.37 -8.35 5.19
C VAL A 200 13.87 -8.18 5.46
N LYS A 201 14.67 -9.13 5.02
CA LYS A 201 16.14 -9.09 5.10
C LYS A 201 16.76 -8.76 3.75
N THR A 202 16.18 -9.29 2.68
CA THR A 202 16.68 -9.16 1.31
C THR A 202 15.64 -8.50 0.41
N ILE A 203 16.10 -7.50 -0.35
CA ILE A 203 15.27 -6.68 -1.22
C ILE A 203 15.87 -6.72 -2.62
N TYR A 204 15.00 -6.72 -3.64
CA TYR A 204 15.38 -6.49 -5.01
C TYR A 204 14.55 -5.33 -5.58
N TYR A 205 15.20 -4.32 -6.13
CA TYR A 205 14.52 -3.25 -6.82
C TYR A 205 14.62 -3.44 -8.33
N LEU A 206 13.48 -3.75 -8.95
CA LEU A 206 13.32 -3.84 -10.38
C LEU A 206 12.76 -2.51 -10.90
N ASP A 207 13.57 -1.76 -11.63
CA ASP A 207 13.21 -0.42 -12.11
C ASP A 207 12.33 -0.52 -13.37
N VAL A 208 11.11 -1.00 -13.19
CA VAL A 208 10.07 -1.10 -14.22
C VAL A 208 8.77 -0.46 -13.73
N ASP A 209 8.05 0.18 -14.62
CA ASP A 209 6.75 0.81 -14.36
C ASP A 209 5.66 -0.27 -14.41
N LEU A 210 5.61 -1.12 -13.36
CA LEU A 210 4.83 -2.34 -13.36
C LEU A 210 3.34 -2.12 -13.15
N TYR A 211 2.97 -1.27 -12.20
CA TYR A 211 1.61 -1.13 -11.72
C TYR A 211 1.01 0.18 -12.19
N HIS A 212 -0.16 0.16 -12.81
CA HIS A 212 -0.90 1.32 -13.25
C HIS A 212 -2.08 1.57 -12.33
N TYR A 213 -2.00 2.64 -11.56
CA TYR A 213 -3.01 3.06 -10.61
C TYR A 213 -3.94 4.08 -11.28
N PHE A 214 -5.19 3.68 -11.48
CA PHE A 214 -6.20 4.55 -12.07
C PHE A 214 -6.68 5.59 -11.08
N ILE A 215 -6.57 6.86 -11.43
CA ILE A 215 -7.09 8.00 -10.67
C ILE A 215 -8.08 8.80 -11.52
N GLY A 216 -9.17 9.26 -10.88
CA GLY A 216 -10.14 10.17 -11.52
C GLY A 216 -11.60 9.78 -11.32
N ARG A 217 -11.91 8.69 -10.60
CA ARG A 217 -13.29 8.40 -10.21
C ARG A 217 -13.69 9.23 -8.97
N VAL A 218 -14.93 9.68 -8.96
CA VAL A 218 -15.48 10.54 -7.89
C VAL A 218 -15.60 9.78 -6.54
N ASP A 219 -15.74 8.46 -6.58
CA ASP A 219 -15.95 7.59 -5.43
C ASP A 219 -14.66 7.03 -4.81
N GLN A 220 -13.48 7.38 -5.36
CA GLN A 220 -12.20 6.87 -4.87
C GLN A 220 -11.90 7.31 -3.44
N SER A 221 -11.28 6.40 -2.69
CA SER A 221 -10.95 6.56 -1.26
C SER A 221 -10.02 7.74 -0.96
N VAL A 222 -9.25 8.19 -1.94
CA VAL A 222 -8.27 9.29 -1.84
C VAL A 222 -8.90 10.69 -2.01
N ASN A 223 -10.18 10.79 -2.34
CA ASN A 223 -10.86 12.08 -2.43
C ASN A 223 -11.03 12.70 -1.03
N GLU A 224 -10.76 14.01 -0.90
CA GLU A 224 -10.79 14.75 0.36
C GLU A 224 -12.10 14.57 1.13
N SER A 225 -13.23 14.72 0.45
CA SER A 225 -14.57 14.56 1.07
C SER A 225 -14.82 13.15 1.58
N VAL A 226 -14.25 12.13 0.91
CA VAL A 226 -14.32 10.74 1.32
C VAL A 226 -13.40 10.49 2.52
N MET A 227 -12.20 11.07 2.52
CA MET A 227 -11.25 10.95 3.63
C MET A 227 -11.75 11.59 4.91
N LEU A 228 -12.38 12.76 4.84
CA LEU A 228 -13.02 13.41 6.00
C LEU A 228 -14.11 12.52 6.60
N LYS A 229 -14.97 11.94 5.77
CA LYS A 229 -16.03 11.02 6.22
C LYS A 229 -15.50 9.72 6.85
N ARG A 230 -14.28 9.31 6.49
CA ARG A 230 -13.66 8.03 6.91
C ARG A 230 -12.46 8.24 7.83
N ILE A 231 -12.35 9.41 8.46
CA ILE A 231 -11.21 9.73 9.31
C ILE A 231 -11.00 8.71 10.44
N ASP A 232 -12.07 8.17 11.01
CA ASP A 232 -11.97 7.17 12.07
C ASP A 232 -11.27 5.87 11.62
N GLN A 233 -11.42 5.52 10.35
CA GLN A 233 -10.71 4.36 9.78
C GLN A 233 -9.22 4.67 9.58
N GLN A 234 -8.87 5.87 9.14
CA GLN A 234 -7.47 6.30 9.06
C GLN A 234 -6.82 6.34 10.46
N LEU A 235 -7.56 6.77 11.49
CA LEU A 235 -7.11 6.72 12.88
C LEU A 235 -6.88 5.29 13.36
N LEU A 236 -7.78 4.36 13.03
CA LEU A 236 -7.63 2.94 13.35
C LEU A 236 -6.38 2.36 12.70
N VAL A 237 -6.19 2.56 11.40
CA VAL A 237 -5.00 2.11 10.66
C VAL A 237 -3.72 2.67 11.28
N THR A 238 -3.70 3.97 11.60
CA THR A 238 -2.54 4.61 12.22
C THR A 238 -2.23 4.03 13.60
N ARG A 239 -3.26 3.74 14.43
CA ARG A 239 -3.08 3.08 15.73
C ARG A 239 -2.53 1.66 15.59
N ILE A 240 -3.01 0.88 14.61
CA ILE A 240 -2.48 -0.45 14.31
C ILE A 240 -0.99 -0.35 13.93
N MET A 241 -0.62 0.58 13.04
CA MET A 241 0.77 0.78 12.66
C MET A 241 1.67 1.18 13.84
N ILE A 242 1.19 2.04 14.74
CA ILE A 242 1.93 2.43 15.96
C ILE A 242 2.16 1.20 16.87
N GLY A 243 1.15 0.34 17.01
CA GLY A 243 1.20 -0.84 17.87
C GLY A 243 1.94 -2.04 17.28
N SER A 244 2.17 -2.08 15.95
CA SER A 244 2.72 -3.25 15.27
C SER A 244 4.18 -3.53 15.63
N HIS A 245 4.98 -2.50 15.93
CA HIS A 245 6.40 -2.64 16.24
C HIS A 245 6.87 -1.67 17.32
N ARG A 246 7.79 -2.13 18.18
CA ARG A 246 8.49 -1.25 19.14
C ARG A 246 9.67 -0.57 18.46
N LEU A 247 9.47 0.65 17.97
CA LEU A 247 10.49 1.47 17.32
C LEU A 247 11.16 2.39 18.35
N PRO A 248 12.48 2.59 18.27
CA PRO A 248 13.46 1.97 17.35
C PRO A 248 14.02 0.63 17.85
N GLU A 249 13.62 0.16 19.02
CA GLU A 249 14.32 -0.83 19.86
C GLU A 249 14.43 -2.21 19.21
N ASN A 250 13.37 -2.65 18.49
CA ASN A 250 13.32 -4.00 17.93
C ASN A 250 13.68 -4.07 16.44
N ILE A 251 14.29 -3.01 15.89
CA ILE A 251 14.67 -2.94 14.48
C ILE A 251 16.19 -2.88 14.36
N ALA A 252 16.79 -3.94 13.84
CA ALA A 252 18.24 -4.06 13.72
C ALA A 252 18.87 -2.98 12.82
N SER A 253 18.24 -2.70 11.66
CA SER A 253 18.71 -1.66 10.74
C SER A 253 18.27 -0.27 11.19
N LYS A 254 19.23 0.60 11.48
CA LYS A 254 18.98 2.02 11.79
C LYS A 254 18.30 2.76 10.63
N LYS A 255 18.61 2.37 9.39
CA LYS A 255 18.01 2.98 8.20
C LYS A 255 16.54 2.57 8.05
N LEU A 256 16.21 1.30 8.27
CA LEU A 256 14.83 0.82 8.31
C LEU A 256 14.06 1.51 9.44
N SER A 257 14.59 1.51 10.65
CA SER A 257 13.96 2.16 11.79
C SER A 257 13.65 3.65 11.50
N ASN A 258 14.60 4.39 10.94
CA ASN A 258 14.37 5.77 10.53
C ASN A 258 13.32 5.94 9.43
N TYR A 259 13.26 5.00 8.49
CA TYR A 259 12.23 4.97 7.46
C TYR A 259 10.85 4.73 8.07
N MET A 260 10.70 3.72 8.91
CA MET A 260 9.43 3.39 9.58
C MET A 260 8.94 4.53 10.48
N LEU A 261 9.84 5.20 11.21
CA LEU A 261 9.55 6.42 11.97
C LEU A 261 9.06 7.57 11.08
N SER A 262 9.63 7.70 9.87
CA SER A 262 9.18 8.71 8.89
C SER A 262 7.79 8.38 8.36
N TYR A 263 7.54 7.14 8.07
CA TYR A 263 6.23 6.68 7.59
C TYR A 263 5.14 6.97 8.63
N LEU A 264 5.37 6.57 9.90
CA LEU A 264 4.44 6.89 10.99
C LEU A 264 4.22 8.40 11.17
N ALA A 265 5.28 9.21 11.05
CA ALA A 265 5.15 10.67 11.12
C ALA A 265 4.27 11.23 9.99
N ILE A 266 4.33 10.65 8.79
CA ILE A 266 3.43 10.98 7.68
C ILE A 266 1.99 10.64 8.05
N MET A 267 1.72 9.42 8.53
CA MET A 267 0.37 9.00 8.92
C MET A 267 -0.20 9.87 10.04
N MET A 268 0.59 10.18 11.06
CA MET A 268 0.21 11.11 12.14
C MET A 268 -0.12 12.50 11.60
N THR A 269 0.67 12.98 10.64
CA THR A 269 0.43 14.29 10.01
C THR A 269 -0.88 14.28 9.22
N ILE A 270 -1.14 13.25 8.44
CA ILE A 270 -2.38 13.08 7.69
C ILE A 270 -3.58 13.12 8.64
N CYS A 271 -3.58 12.31 9.69
CA CYS A 271 -4.66 12.30 10.68
C CYS A 271 -4.86 13.68 11.32
N THR A 272 -3.77 14.32 11.78
CA THR A 272 -3.83 15.65 12.41
C THR A 272 -4.41 16.71 11.47
N VAL A 273 -3.99 16.70 10.20
CA VAL A 273 -4.46 17.65 9.19
C VAL A 273 -5.96 17.51 8.95
N PHE A 274 -6.45 16.28 8.70
CA PHE A 274 -7.87 16.06 8.42
C PHE A 274 -8.76 16.36 9.62
N LEU A 275 -8.33 16.02 10.84
CA LEU A 275 -9.06 16.33 12.06
C LEU A 275 -9.17 17.86 12.28
N ARG A 276 -8.11 18.61 11.96
CA ARG A 276 -8.12 20.08 12.07
C ARG A 276 -8.91 20.78 10.95
N ILE A 277 -8.98 20.19 9.75
CA ILE A 277 -9.81 20.71 8.65
C ILE A 277 -11.30 20.59 9.01
N SER A 278 -11.71 19.49 9.60
CA SER A 278 -13.06 19.30 10.10
C SER A 278 -13.41 20.31 11.20
N GLY A 279 -12.49 20.58 12.14
CA GLY A 279 -12.59 21.64 13.14
C GLY A 279 -13.65 21.42 14.22
N SER A 280 -14.28 20.23 14.28
CA SER A 280 -15.26 19.91 15.31
C SER A 280 -14.60 19.70 16.68
N GLU A 281 -15.35 19.92 17.78
CA GLU A 281 -14.84 19.61 19.12
C GLU A 281 -14.53 18.11 19.28
N GLU A 282 -15.30 17.25 18.62
CA GLU A 282 -15.08 15.80 18.62
C GLU A 282 -13.74 15.46 17.94
N ASP A 283 -13.44 16.05 16.79
CA ASP A 283 -12.22 15.79 16.06
C ASP A 283 -10.98 16.36 16.79
N ASN A 284 -11.12 17.50 17.46
CA ASN A 284 -10.08 18.01 18.37
C ASN A 284 -9.79 17.04 19.53
N ARG A 285 -10.82 16.36 20.06
CA ARG A 285 -10.65 15.32 21.06
C ARG A 285 -9.94 14.09 20.47
N LYS A 286 -10.37 13.62 19.29
CA LYS A 286 -9.73 12.50 18.58
C LYS A 286 -8.25 12.77 18.29
N GLU A 287 -7.88 14.00 17.91
CA GLU A 287 -6.48 14.39 17.72
C GLU A 287 -5.68 14.21 19.02
N LYS A 288 -6.18 14.76 20.14
CA LYS A 288 -5.51 14.63 21.45
C LYS A 288 -5.39 13.17 21.88
N GLU A 289 -6.41 12.36 21.64
CA GLU A 289 -6.41 10.93 21.94
C GLU A 289 -5.36 10.17 21.13
N LEU A 290 -5.22 10.46 19.82
CA LEU A 290 -4.23 9.83 18.96
C LEU A 290 -2.81 10.15 19.42
N TRP A 291 -2.50 11.42 19.69
CA TRP A 291 -1.19 11.84 20.21
C TRP A 291 -0.91 11.24 21.60
N SER A 292 -1.91 11.17 22.48
CA SER A 292 -1.79 10.53 23.79
C SER A 292 -1.56 9.03 23.67
N PHE A 293 -2.20 8.35 22.70
CA PHE A 293 -1.95 6.95 22.40
C PHE A 293 -0.50 6.73 21.96
N LEU A 294 0.02 7.56 21.07
CA LEU A 294 1.42 7.49 20.63
C LEU A 294 2.40 7.62 21.80
N ILE A 295 2.19 8.61 22.70
CA ILE A 295 3.03 8.83 23.89
C ILE A 295 3.04 7.59 24.79
N ARG A 296 1.86 7.03 25.08
CA ARG A 296 1.73 5.83 25.94
C ARG A 296 2.31 4.58 25.30
N SER A 297 2.21 4.45 23.99
CA SER A 297 2.74 3.30 23.25
C SER A 297 4.26 3.33 23.21
N ASN A 298 4.86 4.49 22.93
CA ASN A 298 6.32 4.64 22.88
C ASN A 298 6.74 6.13 22.94
N ASN A 299 7.31 6.55 24.06
CA ASN A 299 7.76 7.94 24.26
C ASN A 299 8.91 8.34 23.30
N ASN A 300 9.79 7.40 22.94
CA ASN A 300 10.85 7.67 21.95
C ASN A 300 10.25 7.90 20.56
N LEU A 301 9.27 7.10 20.19
CA LEU A 301 8.52 7.25 18.94
C LEU A 301 7.82 8.62 18.89
N TYR A 302 7.20 9.05 20.01
CA TYR A 302 6.59 10.38 20.12
C TYR A 302 7.59 11.51 19.85
N ARG A 303 8.77 11.48 20.49
CA ARG A 303 9.81 12.52 20.29
C ARG A 303 10.24 12.60 18.82
N HIS A 304 10.40 11.48 18.16
CA HIS A 304 10.73 11.43 16.73
C HIS A 304 9.57 11.91 15.85
N ALA A 305 8.35 11.46 16.10
CA ALA A 305 7.17 11.85 15.34
C ALA A 305 6.90 13.35 15.46
N ILE A 306 6.91 13.91 16.69
CA ILE A 306 6.66 15.33 16.91
C ILE A 306 7.77 16.21 16.30
N SER A 307 9.05 15.82 16.39
CA SER A 307 10.13 16.58 15.77
C SER A 307 10.04 16.62 14.24
N ARG A 308 9.51 15.56 13.63
CA ARG A 308 9.26 15.50 12.18
C ARG A 308 8.02 16.29 11.80
N PHE A 309 6.93 16.12 12.56
CA PHE A 309 5.71 16.90 12.41
C PHE A 309 5.99 18.41 12.50
N LEU A 310 6.70 18.86 13.54
CA LEU A 310 7.06 20.27 13.70
C LEU A 310 7.93 20.78 12.55
N ARG A 311 8.88 19.99 12.04
CA ARG A 311 9.65 20.37 10.84
C ARG A 311 8.80 20.46 9.59
N MET A 312 7.80 19.59 9.45
CA MET A 312 6.85 19.67 8.35
C MET A 312 5.99 20.92 8.43
N VAL A 313 5.51 21.27 9.63
CA VAL A 313 4.71 22.48 9.90
C VAL A 313 5.56 23.76 9.81
N ALA A 314 6.80 23.74 10.32
CA ALA A 314 7.70 24.90 10.30
C ALA A 314 8.16 25.30 8.88
N ASN A 315 8.16 24.36 7.94
CA ASN A 315 8.50 24.61 6.53
C ASN A 315 7.28 25.12 5.70
N LEU A 316 6.17 25.44 6.38
CA LEU A 316 5.01 26.02 5.69
C LEU A 316 5.19 27.54 5.50
N PRO A 317 4.92 28.07 4.31
CA PRO A 317 4.98 29.52 4.10
C PRO A 317 3.82 30.24 4.81
N GLY A 318 4.12 31.13 5.74
CA GLY A 318 3.21 32.17 6.25
C GLY A 318 2.93 32.18 7.75
N ASN A 319 2.96 33.40 8.32
CA ASN A 319 2.57 33.75 9.69
C ASN A 319 1.05 33.90 9.81
N SER A 320 0.38 33.10 10.64
CA SER A 320 -0.94 33.25 11.30
C SER A 320 -1.76 31.95 11.29
N GLY A 321 -2.57 31.67 12.32
CA GLY A 321 -3.31 30.41 12.56
C GLY A 321 -4.20 29.92 11.40
N ASN A 322 -4.86 30.82 10.63
CA ASN A 322 -5.61 30.45 9.42
C ASN A 322 -4.70 30.00 8.26
N LYS A 323 -3.44 30.44 8.22
CA LYS A 323 -2.47 30.05 7.21
C LYS A 323 -1.81 28.70 7.53
N ILE A 324 -1.80 28.27 8.79
CA ILE A 324 -1.38 26.92 9.18
C ILE A 324 -2.35 25.88 8.64
N THR A 325 -3.66 26.14 8.71
CA THR A 325 -4.69 25.24 8.16
C THR A 325 -4.58 25.14 6.63
N VAL A 326 -4.37 26.26 5.93
CA VAL A 326 -4.15 26.30 4.48
C VAL A 326 -2.81 25.63 4.11
N GLY A 327 -1.77 25.82 4.91
CA GLY A 327 -0.48 25.17 4.69
C GLY A 327 -0.53 23.67 4.97
N LEU A 328 -1.26 23.23 5.99
CA LEU A 328 -1.53 21.81 6.29
C LEU A 328 -2.39 21.19 5.19
N TYR A 329 -3.38 21.89 4.68
CA TYR A 329 -4.15 21.51 3.50
C TYR A 329 -3.27 21.36 2.27
N ASN A 330 -2.36 22.30 2.01
CA ASN A 330 -1.40 22.18 0.91
C ASN A 330 -0.40 21.02 1.09
N ILE A 331 -0.11 20.62 2.34
CA ILE A 331 0.67 19.40 2.61
C ILE A 331 -0.17 18.16 2.34
N ALA A 332 -1.37 18.09 2.86
CA ALA A 332 -2.29 17.00 2.56
C ALA A 332 -2.48 16.88 1.04
N ARG A 333 -2.71 18.00 0.36
CA ARG A 333 -2.77 18.07 -1.09
C ARG A 333 -1.46 17.71 -1.80
N LYS A 334 -0.28 17.94 -1.22
CA LYS A 334 1.02 17.47 -1.74
C LYS A 334 1.26 15.98 -1.50
N VAL A 335 0.82 15.44 -0.37
CA VAL A 335 0.88 14.00 -0.08
C VAL A 335 -0.10 13.24 -0.97
N TYR A 336 -1.28 13.83 -1.22
CA TYR A 336 -2.33 13.31 -2.10
C TYR A 336 -2.43 14.04 -3.45
N LYS A 337 -1.45 14.84 -3.82
CA LYS A 337 -1.43 15.71 -5.02
C LYS A 337 -1.44 14.96 -6.34
N PHE A 338 -1.65 13.68 -6.25
CA PHE A 338 -1.93 12.85 -7.39
C PHE A 338 -3.43 12.71 -7.63
N ASN A 339 -4.23 13.49 -6.91
CA ASN A 339 -5.65 13.72 -7.15
C ASN A 339 -5.88 15.05 -7.85
#